data_0f0405ff2fc9c8acf21e8085f4bd286a
#
_entry.id   0f0405ff2fc9c8acf21e8085f4bd286a
#
_cell.length_a   1.000
_cell.length_b   1.000
_cell.length_c   1.000
_cell.angle_alpha   90.00
_cell.angle_beta   90.00
_cell.angle_gamma   90.00
#
_symmetry.space_group_name_H-M   'P 1'
#
loop_
_entity.id
_entity.type
_entity.pdbx_description
1 polymer ?
#
loop_
_entity_poly.entity_id
_entity_poly.type
_entity_poly.pdbx_seq_one_letter_code
_entity_poly.pdbx_strand_id
1 'polypeptide(L)'
;MNNTTEMPMNYHKILYLIEGYFIFKNIMDIVTSFMLPYSLYRTIDQIFYIVCIVFCAFGIWKHNTKKGVIAFFLFLLTDLGLAILTYIVSSTSSNPLPDAGTTLLSFCIVSAIWCIASAVYYRKRWSLLK
;
A
#
# COMPACT_ATOMS: atom_id res chain seq x y z
N MET A 1 18.70 28.17 -19.27
CA MET A 1 17.95 27.67 -18.15
C MET A 1 17.36 26.31 -18.46
N ASN A 2 17.45 25.43 -17.55
CA ASN A 2 17.03 24.05 -17.78
C ASN A 2 15.76 23.74 -16.98
N ASN A 3 14.65 23.56 -17.69
CA ASN A 3 13.36 23.31 -17.06
C ASN A 3 13.15 21.84 -16.68
N THR A 4 14.08 20.96 -17.06
CA THR A 4 13.91 19.55 -16.76
C THR A 4 13.97 19.25 -15.25
N THR A 5 14.66 20.11 -14.50
CA THR A 5 14.71 19.99 -13.04
C THR A 5 13.43 20.44 -12.36
N GLU A 6 12.56 21.10 -13.09
CA GLU A 6 11.31 21.66 -12.59
C GLU A 6 10.09 20.85 -13.03
N MET A 7 10.29 19.57 -13.31
CA MET A 7 9.18 18.72 -13.69
C MET A 7 8.10 18.72 -12.60
N PRO A 8 6.82 18.86 -13.02
CA PRO A 8 5.73 18.83 -12.03
C PRO A 8 5.75 17.56 -11.18
N MET A 9 5.64 17.74 -9.87
CA MET A 9 5.59 16.64 -8.93
C MET A 9 4.21 16.51 -8.30
N ASN A 10 3.17 16.87 -9.06
CA ASN A 10 1.80 16.84 -8.53
C ASN A 10 1.35 15.45 -8.14
N TYR A 11 1.68 14.45 -8.97
CA TYR A 11 1.35 13.08 -8.67
C TYR A 11 2.05 12.61 -7.39
N HIS A 12 3.30 13.01 -7.22
CA HIS A 12 4.08 12.70 -6.03
C HIS A 12 3.41 13.28 -4.77
N LYS A 13 2.89 14.50 -4.86
CA LYS A 13 2.16 15.11 -3.75
C LYS A 13 0.87 14.38 -3.43
N ILE A 14 0.18 13.91 -4.47
CA ILE A 14 -1.04 13.12 -4.29
C ILE A 14 -0.73 11.83 -3.52
N LEU A 15 0.43 11.21 -3.78
CA LEU A 15 0.82 10.00 -3.08
C LEU A 15 0.98 10.21 -1.57
N TYR A 16 1.40 11.40 -1.14
CA TYR A 16 1.46 11.70 0.30
C TYR A 16 0.10 11.65 0.95
N LEU A 17 -0.89 12.24 0.29
CA LEU A 17 -2.25 12.24 0.81
C LEU A 17 -2.78 10.81 0.89
N ILE A 18 -2.48 10.01 -0.13
CA ILE A 18 -2.88 8.60 -0.15
C ILE A 18 -2.18 7.82 0.96
N GLU A 19 -0.89 8.03 1.16
CA GLU A 19 -0.13 7.38 2.23
C GLU A 19 -0.68 7.77 3.61
N GLY A 20 -1.00 9.05 3.81
CA GLY A 20 -1.63 9.49 5.04
C GLY A 20 -2.98 8.84 5.28
N TYR A 21 -3.79 8.72 4.24
CA TYR A 21 -5.06 8.02 4.31
C TYR A 21 -4.87 6.55 4.71
N PHE A 22 -3.89 5.88 4.11
CA PHE A 22 -3.63 4.47 4.44
C PHE A 22 -3.08 4.28 5.84
N ILE A 23 -2.30 5.24 6.36
CA ILE A 23 -1.89 5.19 7.77
C ILE A 23 -3.13 5.20 8.66
N PHE A 24 -4.04 6.15 8.42
CA PHE A 24 -5.27 6.25 9.20
C PHE A 24 -6.11 4.98 9.06
N LYS A 25 -6.30 4.51 7.82
CA LYS A 25 -7.09 3.30 7.55
C LYS A 25 -6.50 2.09 8.27
N ASN A 26 -5.20 1.90 8.21
CA ASN A 26 -4.56 0.74 8.84
C ASN A 26 -4.62 0.82 10.36
N ILE A 27 -4.52 2.02 10.95
CA ILE A 27 -4.73 2.21 12.38
C ILE A 27 -6.15 1.79 12.77
N MET A 28 -7.14 2.22 12.02
CA MET A 28 -8.53 1.85 12.27
C MET A 28 -8.75 0.34 12.10
N ASP A 29 -8.09 -0.27 11.13
CA ASP A 29 -8.17 -1.71 10.92
C ASP A 29 -7.57 -2.49 12.10
N ILE A 30 -6.46 -2.01 12.67
CA ILE A 30 -5.87 -2.61 13.87
C ILE A 30 -6.85 -2.51 15.04
N VAL A 31 -7.41 -1.33 15.27
CA VAL A 31 -8.38 -1.12 16.35
C VAL A 31 -9.57 -2.06 16.18
N THR A 32 -10.10 -2.15 14.97
CA THR A 32 -11.24 -3.01 14.67
C THR A 32 -10.89 -4.49 14.88
N SER A 33 -9.67 -4.89 14.55
CA SER A 33 -9.25 -6.29 14.68
C SER A 33 -9.22 -6.77 16.12
N PHE A 34 -9.06 -5.86 17.10
CA PHE A 34 -9.14 -6.24 18.51
C PHE A 34 -10.55 -6.64 18.94
N MET A 35 -11.56 -6.30 18.16
CA MET A 35 -12.95 -6.72 18.43
C MET A 35 -13.22 -8.15 17.96
N LEU A 36 -12.33 -8.71 17.15
CA LEU A 36 -12.46 -10.08 16.65
C LEU A 36 -11.88 -11.08 17.65
N PRO A 37 -12.37 -12.34 17.66
CA PRO A 37 -11.76 -13.37 18.49
C PRO A 37 -10.29 -13.55 18.17
N TYR A 38 -9.49 -13.85 19.20
CA TYR A 38 -8.07 -14.09 18.99
C TYR A 38 -7.84 -15.30 18.09
N SER A 39 -6.92 -15.14 17.15
CA SER A 39 -6.51 -16.22 16.26
C SER A 39 -5.13 -15.89 15.69
N LEU A 40 -4.46 -16.90 15.16
CA LEU A 40 -3.18 -16.68 14.48
C LEU A 40 -3.35 -15.75 13.28
N TYR A 41 -4.45 -15.91 12.54
CA TYR A 41 -4.77 -15.03 11.40
C TYR A 41 -4.87 -13.58 11.85
N ARG A 42 -5.57 -13.31 12.93
CA ARG A 42 -5.68 -11.95 13.46
C ARG A 42 -4.30 -11.34 13.77
N THR A 43 -3.42 -12.12 14.37
CA THR A 43 -2.07 -11.66 14.69
C THR A 43 -1.27 -11.34 13.42
N ILE A 44 -1.32 -12.22 12.43
CA ILE A 44 -0.64 -12.00 11.15
C ILE A 44 -1.18 -10.78 10.46
N ASP A 45 -2.50 -10.61 10.47
CA ASP A 45 -3.18 -9.46 9.87
C ASP A 45 -2.72 -8.15 10.51
N GLN A 46 -2.63 -8.12 11.83
CA GLN A 46 -2.14 -6.94 12.54
C GLN A 46 -0.69 -6.61 12.21
N ILE A 47 0.15 -7.63 12.03
CA ILE A 47 1.54 -7.43 11.63
C ILE A 47 1.60 -6.77 10.25
N PHE A 48 0.79 -7.24 9.30
CA PHE A 48 0.73 -6.62 7.97
C PHE A 48 0.29 -5.16 8.04
N TYR A 49 -0.71 -4.85 8.88
CA TYR A 49 -1.15 -3.46 9.04
C TYR A 49 -0.05 -2.58 9.60
N ILE A 50 0.69 -3.07 10.59
CA ILE A 50 1.80 -2.33 11.18
C ILE A 50 2.90 -2.08 10.14
N VAL A 51 3.24 -3.09 9.34
CA VAL A 51 4.25 -2.96 8.29
C VAL A 51 3.81 -1.92 7.25
N CYS A 52 2.54 -1.93 6.86
CA CYS A 52 2.00 -0.92 5.95
C CYS A 52 2.12 0.49 6.53
N ILE A 53 1.80 0.66 7.81
CA ILE A 53 1.92 1.96 8.49
C ILE A 53 3.37 2.43 8.49
N VAL A 54 4.30 1.54 8.79
CA VAL A 54 5.73 1.88 8.82
C VAL A 54 6.20 2.34 7.43
N PHE A 55 5.85 1.60 6.38
CA PHE A 55 6.24 1.97 5.02
C PHE A 55 5.64 3.29 4.59
N CYS A 56 4.36 3.52 4.88
CA CYS A 56 3.71 4.78 4.54
C CYS A 56 4.32 5.96 5.32
N ALA A 57 4.57 5.78 6.60
CA ALA A 57 5.18 6.82 7.43
C ALA A 57 6.59 7.15 6.93
N PHE A 58 7.37 6.13 6.60
CA PHE A 58 8.72 6.35 6.05
C PHE A 58 8.64 7.05 4.71
N GLY A 59 7.70 6.66 3.85
CA GLY A 59 7.50 7.30 2.56
C GLY A 59 7.17 8.79 2.70
N ILE A 60 6.31 9.14 3.65
CA ILE A 60 5.99 10.54 3.92
C ILE A 60 7.20 11.27 4.48
N TRP A 61 7.88 10.68 5.45
CA TRP A 61 9.04 11.30 6.09
C TRP A 61 10.17 11.59 5.10
N LYS A 62 10.42 10.64 4.21
CA LYS A 62 11.50 10.74 3.21
C LYS A 62 10.94 10.97 1.81
N HIS A 63 9.91 11.78 1.69
CA HIS A 63 9.12 11.89 0.46
C HIS A 63 9.92 12.34 -0.77
N ASN A 64 10.94 13.17 -0.59
CA ASN A 64 11.75 13.65 -1.72
C ASN A 64 12.98 12.76 -1.97
N THR A 65 13.03 11.57 -1.41
CA THR A 65 14.17 10.67 -1.57
C THR A 65 13.78 9.42 -2.33
N LYS A 66 14.77 8.80 -2.94
CA LYS A 66 14.56 7.51 -3.61
C LYS A 66 14.09 6.44 -2.63
N LYS A 67 14.60 6.49 -1.40
CA LYS A 67 14.19 5.53 -0.36
C LYS A 67 12.70 5.65 -0.02
N GLY A 68 12.17 6.88 0.03
CA GLY A 68 10.75 7.10 0.27
C GLY A 68 9.88 6.51 -0.83
N VAL A 69 10.29 6.65 -2.08
CA VAL A 69 9.57 6.06 -3.21
C VAL A 69 9.63 4.54 -3.15
N ILE A 70 10.78 3.98 -2.81
CA ILE A 70 10.92 2.54 -2.63
C ILE A 70 9.99 2.04 -1.51
N ALA A 71 9.92 2.78 -0.42
CA ALA A 71 9.02 2.43 0.68
C ALA A 71 7.55 2.40 0.23
N PHE A 72 7.15 3.32 -0.65
CA PHE A 72 5.80 3.31 -1.19
C PHE A 72 5.53 2.02 -1.99
N PHE A 73 6.47 1.59 -2.83
CA PHE A 73 6.30 0.34 -3.57
C PHE A 73 6.29 -0.87 -2.64
N LEU A 74 7.09 -0.86 -1.59
CA LEU A 74 7.07 -1.92 -0.57
C LEU A 74 5.73 -1.97 0.16
N PHE A 75 5.15 -0.81 0.44
CA PHE A 75 3.80 -0.75 0.99
C PHE A 75 2.78 -1.40 0.06
N LEU A 76 2.84 -1.12 -1.23
CA LEU A 76 1.91 -1.73 -2.20
C LEU A 76 2.05 -3.25 -2.23
N LEU A 77 3.28 -3.77 -2.17
CA LEU A 77 3.52 -5.20 -2.11
C LEU A 77 2.96 -5.83 -0.83
N THR A 78 3.13 -5.15 0.30
CA THR A 78 2.63 -5.63 1.59
C THR A 78 1.09 -5.66 1.57
N ASP A 79 0.48 -4.62 1.03
CA ASP A 79 -0.97 -4.52 0.94
C ASP A 79 -1.53 -5.63 0.03
N LEU A 80 -0.85 -5.92 -1.08
CA LEU A 80 -1.22 -7.02 -1.95
C LEU A 80 -1.09 -8.37 -1.23
N GLY A 81 -0.01 -8.55 -0.45
CA GLY A 81 0.17 -9.76 0.36
C GLY A 81 -0.96 -9.94 1.36
N LEU A 82 -1.41 -8.84 1.98
CA LEU A 82 -2.54 -8.88 2.90
C LEU A 82 -3.83 -9.29 2.18
N ALA A 83 -4.06 -8.78 0.98
CA ALA A 83 -5.24 -9.16 0.20
C ALA A 83 -5.22 -10.65 -0.16
N ILE A 84 -4.06 -11.18 -0.53
CA ILE A 84 -3.90 -12.60 -0.84
C ILE A 84 -4.16 -13.45 0.41
N LEU A 85 -3.62 -13.04 1.56
CA LEU A 85 -3.84 -13.74 2.82
C LEU A 85 -5.33 -13.78 3.18
N THR A 86 -6.01 -12.65 3.03
CA THR A 86 -7.45 -12.56 3.29
C THR A 86 -8.23 -13.50 2.39
N TYR A 87 -7.85 -13.58 1.11
CA TYR A 87 -8.48 -14.51 0.18
C TYR A 87 -8.28 -15.97 0.59
N ILE A 88 -7.06 -16.34 0.95
CA ILE A 88 -6.75 -17.71 1.36
C ILE A 88 -7.56 -18.10 2.59
N VAL A 89 -7.58 -17.24 3.60
CA VAL A 89 -8.32 -17.49 4.83
C VAL A 89 -9.82 -17.60 4.55
N SER A 90 -10.35 -16.71 3.72
CA SER A 90 -11.76 -16.74 3.35
C SER A 90 -12.12 -18.02 2.60
N SER A 91 -11.28 -18.47 1.67
CA SER A 91 -11.57 -19.65 0.87
C SER A 91 -11.48 -20.95 1.64
N THR A 92 -10.71 -20.98 2.76
CA THR A 92 -10.58 -22.13 3.62
C THR A 92 -11.56 -22.10 4.80
N SER A 93 -12.32 -21.02 4.95
CA SER A 93 -13.33 -20.86 5.99
C SER A 93 -14.56 -21.71 5.68
N SER A 94 -15.31 -22.09 6.73
CA SER A 94 -16.59 -22.76 6.58
C SER A 94 -17.65 -21.86 5.92
N ASN A 95 -17.50 -20.56 6.02
CA ASN A 95 -18.37 -19.57 5.40
C ASN A 95 -17.55 -18.61 4.55
N PRO A 96 -17.06 -19.06 3.36
CA PRO A 96 -16.25 -18.20 2.52
C PRO A 96 -17.07 -17.02 2.00
N LEU A 97 -16.38 -15.87 1.83
CA LEU A 97 -17.02 -14.71 1.23
C LEU A 97 -17.33 -15.00 -0.23
N PRO A 98 -18.59 -14.73 -0.69
CA PRO A 98 -19.02 -15.12 -2.03
C PRO A 98 -18.16 -14.52 -3.15
N ASP A 99 -17.69 -13.28 -2.98
CA ASP A 99 -16.99 -12.54 -4.02
C ASP A 99 -15.50 -12.36 -3.74
N ALA A 100 -14.92 -13.21 -2.88
CA ALA A 100 -13.53 -13.05 -2.48
C ALA A 100 -12.56 -13.13 -3.66
N GLY A 101 -12.79 -14.07 -4.58
CA GLY A 101 -11.94 -14.20 -5.76
C GLY A 101 -12.04 -13.01 -6.70
N THR A 102 -13.24 -12.50 -6.93
CA THR A 102 -13.47 -11.31 -7.76
C THR A 102 -12.85 -10.08 -7.12
N THR A 103 -12.98 -9.93 -5.79
CA THR A 103 -12.39 -8.83 -5.05
C THR A 103 -10.88 -8.86 -5.16
N LEU A 104 -10.25 -10.02 -4.99
CA LEU A 104 -8.81 -10.17 -5.13
C LEU A 104 -8.35 -9.83 -6.54
N LEU A 105 -9.06 -10.35 -7.57
CA LEU A 105 -8.73 -10.06 -8.95
C LEU A 105 -8.80 -8.57 -9.25
N SER A 106 -9.86 -7.90 -8.81
CA SER A 106 -10.01 -6.46 -8.98
C SER A 106 -8.89 -5.70 -8.29
N PHE A 107 -8.54 -6.09 -7.08
CA PHE A 107 -7.45 -5.46 -6.33
C PHE A 107 -6.12 -5.65 -7.05
N CYS A 108 -5.84 -6.85 -7.57
CA CYS A 108 -4.61 -7.11 -8.31
C CYS A 108 -4.52 -6.25 -9.57
N ILE A 109 -5.62 -6.11 -10.32
CA ILE A 109 -5.66 -5.30 -11.54
C ILE A 109 -5.39 -3.83 -11.20
N VAL A 110 -6.08 -3.29 -10.21
CA VAL A 110 -5.90 -1.88 -9.80
C VAL A 110 -4.48 -1.65 -9.31
N SER A 111 -3.95 -2.55 -8.48
CA SER A 111 -2.59 -2.44 -7.97
C SER A 111 -1.56 -2.50 -9.09
N ALA A 112 -1.76 -3.38 -10.07
CA ALA A 112 -0.85 -3.50 -11.22
C ALA A 112 -0.85 -2.21 -12.05
N ILE A 113 -2.04 -1.66 -12.33
CA ILE A 113 -2.16 -0.40 -13.07
C ILE A 113 -1.46 0.72 -12.31
N TRP A 114 -1.68 0.80 -11.02
CA TRP A 114 -1.07 1.82 -10.18
C TRP A 114 0.45 1.69 -10.13
N CYS A 115 0.96 0.46 -9.97
CA CYS A 115 2.41 0.23 -9.95
C CYS A 115 3.05 0.63 -11.28
N ILE A 116 2.42 0.27 -12.41
CA ILE A 116 2.94 0.61 -13.72
C ILE A 116 2.94 2.13 -13.91
N ALA A 117 1.84 2.80 -13.60
CA ALA A 117 1.74 4.25 -13.72
C ALA A 117 2.78 4.95 -12.85
N SER A 118 2.94 4.50 -11.60
CA SER A 118 3.91 5.07 -10.68
C SER A 118 5.34 4.83 -11.15
N ALA A 119 5.62 3.63 -11.67
CA ALA A 119 6.95 3.32 -12.19
C ALA A 119 7.31 4.20 -13.38
N VAL A 120 6.37 4.40 -14.31
CA VAL A 120 6.60 5.30 -15.46
C VAL A 120 6.83 6.73 -14.99
N TYR A 121 6.01 7.19 -14.05
CA TYR A 121 6.14 8.54 -13.50
C TYR A 121 7.51 8.75 -12.85
N TYR A 122 7.91 7.85 -11.98
CA TYR A 122 9.16 7.98 -11.24
C TYR A 122 10.38 7.69 -12.10
N ARG A 123 10.25 6.86 -13.13
CA ARG A 123 11.34 6.61 -14.06
C ARG A 123 11.86 7.90 -14.68
N LYS A 124 10.94 8.78 -15.07
CA LYS A 124 11.29 10.07 -15.68
C LYS A 124 11.83 11.06 -14.65
N ARG A 125 11.49 10.89 -13.39
CA ARG A 125 11.79 11.87 -12.33
C ARG A 125 12.76 11.33 -11.28
N TRP A 126 13.35 10.17 -11.58
CA TRP A 126 14.23 9.52 -10.61
C TRP A 126 15.41 10.41 -10.22
N SER A 127 15.96 11.15 -11.19
CA SER A 127 17.09 12.04 -10.94
C SER A 127 16.73 13.26 -10.08
N LEU A 128 15.45 13.58 -9.97
CA LEU A 128 14.98 14.69 -9.12
C LEU A 128 14.91 14.29 -7.64
N LEU A 129 14.94 13.03 -7.35
CA LEU A 129 14.89 12.51 -5.99
C LEU A 129 16.29 12.44 -5.39
N LYS A 130 16.38 12.72 -4.12
CA LYS A 130 17.66 12.73 -3.39
C LYS A 130 18.11 11.35 -2.93
#